data_e63902dd6d5e28725863ed821348d67d
#
_entry.id   e63902dd6d5e28725863ed821348d67d
#
_cell.length_a   1.000
_cell.length_b   1.000
_cell.length_c   1.000
_cell.angle_alpha   90.00
_cell.angle_beta   90.00
_cell.angle_gamma   90.00
#
_symmetry.space_group_name_H-M   'P 1'
#
loop_
_entity.id
_entity.type
_entity.pdbx_description
1 polymer ?
#
loop_
_entity_poly.entity_id
_entity_poly.type
_entity_poly.pdbx_seq_one_letter_code
_entity_poly.pdbx_strand_id
1 'polypeptide(L)'
;MNWNNFKKNKALSGILTIGVGNVVGGAITSFFWIFLAGILGTESYGQLSYFLAIMGITSVAASFGGPFTMQVYVSKGLKIEAVLYFISIITSLIGAIILFFMFEDIGLSLLVIGTCVLNLYLVELLGKKLFSKHSKIYIIQKLLFVALSLLFYFTIGFEGILIGFALSNFVFVKHVINILRKEKLNFNIITEKKKIIFSNYLSNLVSTTRNHIDELLTVPLFGLSLLGNYFLALQLVALMYILPSLVVKYTLSEDSRGNSTRKVKGITVLSSIIVSVSGALVLPELLPIFLPKFTETVLLIPILCFAAIPRAITLMLMSSFLAKEKNFHIPIGHVISIGIMVTGILISFQLSYEIGIAYSFVLGTSGSAIYLSIVSWRKKL
;
A
#
# COMPACT_ATOMS: atom_id res chain seq x y z
N MET A 1 -32.98 5.39 2.78
CA MET A 1 -31.80 5.39 3.69
C MET A 1 -31.65 6.81 4.24
N ASN A 2 -31.96 7.03 5.51
CA ASN A 2 -32.09 8.38 6.08
C ASN A 2 -30.70 8.95 6.46
N TRP A 3 -30.20 9.95 5.71
CA TRP A 3 -28.90 10.60 5.91
C TRP A 3 -28.65 11.13 7.33
N ASN A 4 -29.72 11.48 8.04
CA ASN A 4 -29.64 11.96 9.43
C ASN A 4 -29.30 10.85 10.44
N ASN A 5 -29.64 9.60 10.17
CA ASN A 5 -29.26 8.46 11.03
C ASN A 5 -27.78 8.06 10.85
N PHE A 6 -27.19 8.38 9.69
CA PHE A 6 -25.76 8.18 9.41
C PHE A 6 -24.87 9.07 10.29
N LYS A 7 -25.23 10.35 10.45
CA LYS A 7 -24.47 11.30 11.29
C LYS A 7 -24.50 10.96 12.79
N LYS A 8 -25.53 10.28 13.26
CA LYS A 8 -25.66 9.89 14.70
C LYS A 8 -24.76 8.71 15.08
N ASN A 9 -24.28 7.90 14.12
CA ASN A 9 -23.44 6.75 14.42
C ASN A 9 -21.95 7.14 14.29
N LYS A 10 -21.32 7.55 15.42
CA LYS A 10 -19.89 7.99 15.47
C LYS A 10 -18.91 7.00 14.80
N ALA A 11 -19.17 5.69 14.87
CA ALA A 11 -18.30 4.69 14.26
C ALA A 11 -18.39 4.74 12.72
N LEU A 12 -19.59 4.85 12.18
CA LEU A 12 -19.82 4.92 10.72
C LEU A 12 -19.27 6.23 10.13
N SER A 13 -19.51 7.35 10.81
CA SER A 13 -18.93 8.65 10.46
C SER A 13 -17.39 8.60 10.46
N GLY A 14 -16.79 7.91 11.44
CA GLY A 14 -15.34 7.72 11.51
C GLY A 14 -14.78 6.92 10.32
N ILE A 15 -15.43 5.79 9.97
CA ILE A 15 -15.04 4.95 8.83
C ILE A 15 -15.13 5.73 7.50
N LEU A 16 -16.20 6.51 7.33
CA LEU A 16 -16.37 7.37 6.13
C LEU A 16 -15.27 8.44 6.07
N THR A 17 -14.96 9.08 7.21
CA THR A 17 -13.89 10.09 7.28
C THR A 17 -12.54 9.53 6.87
N ILE A 18 -12.16 8.35 7.37
CA ILE A 18 -10.94 7.66 6.95
C ILE A 18 -11.03 7.28 5.47
N GLY A 19 -12.20 6.80 5.03
CA GLY A 19 -12.43 6.43 3.63
C GLY A 19 -12.15 7.59 2.69
N VAL A 20 -12.79 8.72 2.92
CA VAL A 20 -12.59 9.95 2.13
C VAL A 20 -11.14 10.42 2.20
N GLY A 21 -10.54 10.47 3.39
CA GLY A 21 -9.14 10.85 3.55
C GLY A 21 -8.18 10.00 2.71
N ASN A 22 -8.37 8.68 2.72
CA ASN A 22 -7.53 7.76 1.95
C ASN A 22 -7.73 7.91 0.44
N VAL A 23 -8.98 8.16 -0.02
CA VAL A 23 -9.25 8.39 -1.45
C VAL A 23 -8.63 9.68 -1.93
N VAL A 24 -8.84 10.77 -1.20
CA VAL A 24 -8.26 12.06 -1.56
C VAL A 24 -6.73 11.98 -1.55
N GLY A 25 -6.13 11.43 -0.49
CA GLY A 25 -4.68 11.28 -0.43
C GLY A 25 -4.13 10.30 -1.48
N GLY A 26 -4.85 9.21 -1.77
CA GLY A 26 -4.51 8.28 -2.85
C GLY A 26 -4.57 8.95 -4.23
N ALA A 27 -5.63 9.70 -4.51
CA ALA A 27 -5.76 10.45 -5.76
C ALA A 27 -4.62 11.46 -5.93
N ILE A 28 -4.33 12.29 -4.91
CA ILE A 28 -3.19 13.24 -4.92
C ILE A 28 -1.90 12.49 -5.28
N THR A 29 -1.65 11.35 -4.64
CA THR A 29 -0.43 10.56 -4.86
C THR A 29 -0.38 9.97 -6.27
N SER A 30 -1.47 9.37 -6.76
CA SER A 30 -1.51 8.76 -8.10
C SER A 30 -1.34 9.81 -9.21
N PHE A 31 -2.01 10.96 -9.10
CA PHE A 31 -1.82 12.05 -10.06
C PHE A 31 -0.38 12.60 -10.03
N PHE A 32 0.23 12.68 -8.86
CA PHE A 32 1.62 13.10 -8.75
C PHE A 32 2.58 12.11 -9.43
N TRP A 33 2.38 10.80 -9.24
CA TRP A 33 3.21 9.79 -9.92
C TRP A 33 3.06 9.85 -11.43
N ILE A 34 1.85 10.00 -11.96
CA ILE A 34 1.61 10.15 -13.41
C ILE A 34 2.28 11.43 -13.94
N PHE A 35 2.19 12.54 -13.19
CA PHE A 35 2.87 13.79 -13.54
C PHE A 35 4.39 13.62 -13.56
N LEU A 36 4.98 12.95 -12.57
CA LEU A 36 6.42 12.66 -12.54
C LEU A 36 6.87 11.79 -13.71
N ALA A 37 6.06 10.83 -14.15
CA ALA A 37 6.36 10.02 -15.33
C ALA A 37 6.59 10.92 -16.56
N GLY A 38 5.75 11.92 -16.78
CA GLY A 38 5.89 12.87 -17.89
C GLY A 38 7.21 13.65 -17.87
N ILE A 39 7.74 13.96 -16.70
CA ILE A 39 8.97 14.73 -16.52
C ILE A 39 10.22 13.85 -16.60
N LEU A 40 10.24 12.74 -15.87
CA LEU A 40 11.45 11.92 -15.64
C LEU A 40 11.83 11.04 -16.84
N GLY A 41 10.86 10.52 -17.57
CA GLY A 41 11.09 9.46 -18.56
C GLY A 41 11.19 8.06 -17.91
N THR A 42 11.33 7.03 -18.76
CA THR A 42 11.15 5.63 -18.33
C THR A 42 12.20 5.16 -17.32
N GLU A 43 13.49 5.43 -17.59
CA GLU A 43 14.58 4.91 -16.77
C GLU A 43 14.62 5.52 -15.36
N SER A 44 14.61 6.86 -15.26
CA SER A 44 14.59 7.54 -13.95
C SER A 44 13.30 7.26 -13.18
N TYR A 45 12.18 7.10 -13.87
CA TYR A 45 10.91 6.72 -13.26
C TYR A 45 10.94 5.27 -12.74
N GLY A 46 11.62 4.36 -13.46
CA GLY A 46 11.89 3.01 -13.01
C GLY A 46 12.81 2.95 -11.80
N GLN A 47 13.88 3.76 -11.79
CA GLN A 47 14.78 3.88 -10.63
C GLN A 47 14.02 4.37 -9.38
N LEU A 48 13.15 5.35 -9.55
CA LEU A 48 12.29 5.84 -8.47
C LEU A 48 11.38 4.73 -7.92
N SER A 49 10.70 3.98 -8.81
CA SER A 49 9.87 2.84 -8.41
C SER A 49 10.67 1.78 -7.66
N TYR A 50 11.86 1.44 -8.14
CA TYR A 50 12.75 0.48 -7.49
C TYR A 50 13.11 0.91 -6.05
N PHE A 51 13.47 2.18 -5.86
CA PHE A 51 13.76 2.73 -4.55
C PHE A 51 12.53 2.73 -3.63
N LEU A 52 11.34 3.00 -4.17
CA LEU A 52 10.09 2.93 -3.41
C LEU A 52 9.75 1.48 -2.98
N ALA A 53 10.04 0.50 -3.83
CA ALA A 53 9.85 -0.91 -3.50
C ALA A 53 10.79 -1.36 -2.38
N ILE A 54 12.08 -1.00 -2.47
CA ILE A 54 13.09 -1.24 -1.42
C ILE A 54 12.67 -0.58 -0.11
N MET A 55 12.31 0.72 -0.16
CA MET A 55 11.83 1.48 1.00
C MET A 55 10.60 0.80 1.63
N GLY A 56 9.65 0.36 0.82
CA GLY A 56 8.43 -0.29 1.29
C GLY A 56 8.72 -1.53 2.12
N ILE A 57 9.55 -2.45 1.60
CA ILE A 57 9.92 -3.69 2.30
C ILE A 57 10.78 -3.39 3.52
N THR A 58 11.80 -2.53 3.39
CA THR A 58 12.69 -2.17 4.50
C THR A 58 11.94 -1.48 5.63
N SER A 59 11.00 -0.59 5.34
CA SER A 59 10.18 0.09 6.34
C SER A 59 9.31 -0.89 7.15
N VAL A 60 8.72 -1.89 6.49
CA VAL A 60 7.92 -2.90 7.17
C VAL A 60 8.80 -3.85 7.97
N ALA A 61 9.93 -4.26 7.42
CA ALA A 61 10.92 -5.06 8.16
C ALA A 61 11.40 -4.33 9.43
N ALA A 62 11.69 -3.04 9.31
CA ALA A 62 12.09 -2.19 10.43
C ALA A 62 10.97 -1.91 11.43
N SER A 63 9.70 -1.94 11.06
CA SER A 63 8.58 -1.65 11.96
C SER A 63 8.31 -2.72 13.02
N PHE A 64 8.91 -3.91 12.89
CA PHE A 64 8.87 -5.02 13.85
C PHE A 64 7.45 -5.39 14.33
N GLY A 65 6.48 -5.40 13.42
CA GLY A 65 5.07 -5.67 13.73
C GLY A 65 4.31 -4.47 14.35
N GLY A 66 4.99 -3.31 14.41
CA GLY A 66 4.50 -2.12 15.08
C GLY A 66 3.11 -1.64 14.66
N PRO A 67 2.78 -1.46 13.38
CA PRO A 67 1.52 -0.83 12.99
C PRO A 67 0.28 -1.56 13.52
N PHE A 68 0.13 -2.86 13.26
CA PHE A 68 -1.02 -3.62 13.77
C PHE A 68 -1.04 -3.73 15.29
N THR A 69 0.13 -3.94 15.89
CA THR A 69 0.28 -4.01 17.34
C THR A 69 -0.10 -2.71 17.99
N MET A 70 0.38 -1.58 17.47
CA MET A 70 0.03 -0.23 17.91
C MET A 70 -1.49 -0.03 17.89
N GLN A 71 -2.11 -0.27 16.73
CA GLN A 71 -3.56 -0.05 16.57
C GLN A 71 -4.39 -0.89 17.55
N VAL A 72 -4.06 -2.17 17.71
CA VAL A 72 -4.81 -3.09 18.57
C VAL A 72 -4.65 -2.75 20.04
N TYR A 73 -3.42 -2.55 20.51
CA TYR A 73 -3.20 -2.38 21.95
C TYR A 73 -3.50 -0.97 22.42
N VAL A 74 -3.27 0.05 21.61
CA VAL A 74 -3.73 1.42 21.92
C VAL A 74 -5.27 1.48 21.99
N SER A 75 -5.98 0.75 21.12
CA SER A 75 -7.45 0.69 21.21
C SER A 75 -7.97 0.01 22.48
N LYS A 76 -7.15 -0.84 23.10
CA LYS A 76 -7.41 -1.48 24.39
C LYS A 76 -6.94 -0.64 25.59
N GLY A 77 -6.42 0.57 25.36
CA GLY A 77 -5.92 1.47 26.42
C GLY A 77 -4.56 1.09 27.00
N LEU A 78 -3.82 0.18 26.36
CA LEU A 78 -2.48 -0.20 26.83
C LEU A 78 -1.47 0.82 26.32
N LYS A 79 -0.56 1.27 27.20
CA LYS A 79 0.53 2.19 26.89
C LYS A 79 1.69 1.44 26.26
N ILE A 80 1.66 1.27 24.95
CA ILE A 80 2.69 0.56 24.19
C ILE A 80 3.44 1.51 23.20
N GLU A 81 2.94 2.73 23.08
CA GLU A 81 3.39 3.69 22.06
C GLU A 81 4.87 3.97 22.16
N ALA A 82 5.37 4.33 23.35
CA ALA A 82 6.78 4.68 23.55
C ALA A 82 7.74 3.55 23.18
N VAL A 83 7.41 2.30 23.55
CA VAL A 83 8.26 1.14 23.24
C VAL A 83 8.28 0.83 21.75
N LEU A 84 7.11 0.88 21.08
CA LEU A 84 7.04 0.63 19.64
C LEU A 84 7.74 1.73 18.83
N TYR A 85 7.59 3.00 19.21
CA TYR A 85 8.37 4.08 18.59
C TYR A 85 9.87 3.88 18.78
N PHE A 86 10.31 3.58 20.00
CA PHE A 86 11.72 3.37 20.31
C PHE A 86 12.34 2.24 19.46
N ILE A 87 11.69 1.06 19.45
CA ILE A 87 12.15 -0.09 18.65
C ILE A 87 12.18 0.27 17.16
N SER A 88 11.11 0.84 16.63
CA SER A 88 11.01 1.15 15.20
C SER A 88 11.99 2.23 14.76
N ILE A 89 12.33 3.20 15.60
CA ILE A 89 13.37 4.19 15.31
C ILE A 89 14.73 3.51 15.22
N ILE A 90 15.11 2.66 16.20
CA ILE A 90 16.39 1.97 16.16
C ILE A 90 16.50 1.05 14.95
N THR A 91 15.49 0.23 14.71
CA THR A 91 15.49 -0.71 13.57
C THR A 91 15.45 0.00 12.23
N SER A 92 14.74 1.12 12.12
CA SER A 92 14.73 1.93 10.89
C SER A 92 16.05 2.68 10.66
N LEU A 93 16.73 3.11 11.72
CA LEU A 93 18.09 3.65 11.63
C LEU A 93 19.07 2.60 11.10
N ILE A 94 19.00 1.36 11.60
CA ILE A 94 19.82 0.27 11.08
C ILE A 94 19.51 0.03 9.60
N GLY A 95 18.22 -0.05 9.23
CA GLY A 95 17.81 -0.19 7.84
C GLY A 95 18.29 0.96 6.95
N ALA A 96 18.21 2.19 7.43
CA ALA A 96 18.67 3.38 6.72
C ALA A 96 20.19 3.37 6.49
N ILE A 97 20.97 2.97 7.50
CA ILE A 97 22.43 2.83 7.39
C ILE A 97 22.79 1.77 6.34
N ILE A 98 22.13 0.61 6.37
CA ILE A 98 22.35 -0.45 5.38
C ILE A 98 22.06 0.06 3.97
N LEU A 99 20.91 0.73 3.76
CA LEU A 99 20.55 1.26 2.46
C LEU A 99 21.50 2.37 2.00
N PHE A 100 21.97 3.21 2.90
CA PHE A 100 22.96 4.22 2.55
C PHE A 100 24.25 3.60 2.00
N PHE A 101 24.78 2.56 2.64
CA PHE A 101 25.97 1.87 2.16
C PHE A 101 25.74 1.05 0.89
N MET A 102 24.49 0.64 0.59
CA MET A 102 24.17 -0.11 -0.63
C MET A 102 23.94 0.79 -1.85
N PHE A 103 23.33 1.97 -1.65
CA PHE A 103 22.83 2.81 -2.73
C PHE A 103 23.41 4.22 -2.75
N GLU A 104 24.16 4.62 -1.72
CA GLU A 104 24.74 5.96 -1.52
C GLU A 104 23.71 7.11 -1.61
N ASP A 105 22.41 6.79 -1.34
CA ASP A 105 21.29 7.73 -1.44
C ASP A 105 20.77 8.11 -0.04
N ILE A 106 20.97 9.39 0.32
CA ILE A 106 20.52 9.95 1.60
C ILE A 106 19.00 10.06 1.64
N GLY A 107 18.35 10.39 0.52
CA GLY A 107 16.90 10.52 0.40
C GLY A 107 16.18 9.21 0.70
N LEU A 108 16.65 8.10 0.09
CA LEU A 108 16.15 6.75 0.33
C LEU A 108 16.32 6.34 1.81
N SER A 109 17.48 6.61 2.38
CA SER A 109 17.81 6.28 3.78
C SER A 109 16.91 7.02 4.76
N LEU A 110 16.75 8.33 4.59
CA LEU A 110 15.85 9.15 5.41
C LEU A 110 14.38 8.76 5.23
N LEU A 111 14.00 8.35 4.02
CA LEU A 111 12.63 7.97 3.69
C LEU A 111 12.18 6.74 4.48
N VAL A 112 13.05 5.75 4.70
CA VAL A 112 12.75 4.57 5.53
C VAL A 112 12.41 4.98 6.96
N ILE A 113 13.23 5.83 7.59
CA ILE A 113 12.99 6.31 8.96
C ILE A 113 11.67 7.09 9.02
N GLY A 114 11.50 8.05 8.12
CA GLY A 114 10.29 8.88 8.08
C GLY A 114 9.02 8.05 7.87
N THR A 115 9.05 7.07 6.98
CA THR A 115 7.91 6.19 6.68
C THR A 115 7.56 5.29 7.87
N CYS A 116 8.54 4.71 8.57
CA CYS A 116 8.30 3.94 9.78
C CYS A 116 7.59 4.76 10.85
N VAL A 117 8.10 5.94 11.15
CA VAL A 117 7.56 6.81 12.19
C VAL A 117 6.15 7.31 11.83
N LEU A 118 5.97 7.75 10.57
CA LEU A 118 4.66 8.21 10.09
C LEU A 118 3.61 7.10 10.17
N ASN A 119 3.92 5.89 9.71
CA ASN A 119 2.99 4.77 9.73
C ASN A 119 2.54 4.44 11.17
N LEU A 120 3.46 4.42 12.14
CA LEU A 120 3.12 4.23 13.55
C LEU A 120 2.22 5.33 14.07
N TYR A 121 2.49 6.58 13.72
CA TYR A 121 1.67 7.71 14.15
C TYR A 121 0.24 7.64 13.58
N LEU A 122 0.11 7.32 12.31
CA LEU A 122 -1.20 7.20 11.69
C LEU A 122 -2.04 6.08 12.33
N VAL A 123 -1.44 4.92 12.61
CA VAL A 123 -2.17 3.81 13.25
C VAL A 123 -2.42 4.04 14.75
N GLU A 124 -1.56 4.80 15.45
CA GLU A 124 -1.83 5.28 16.81
C GLU A 124 -3.12 6.10 16.85
N LEU A 125 -3.29 7.05 15.91
CA LEU A 125 -4.49 7.86 15.81
C LEU A 125 -5.74 7.01 15.56
N LEU A 126 -5.63 5.94 14.77
CA LEU A 126 -6.72 4.98 14.56
C LEU A 126 -7.02 4.21 15.83
N GLY A 127 -6.01 3.75 16.57
CA GLY A 127 -6.17 3.09 17.88
C GLY A 127 -6.87 3.99 18.89
N LYS A 128 -6.53 5.27 18.92
CA LYS A 128 -7.18 6.30 19.75
C LYS A 128 -8.55 6.76 19.23
N LYS A 129 -9.03 6.20 18.13
CA LYS A 129 -10.31 6.58 17.46
C LYS A 129 -10.37 8.07 17.04
N LEU A 130 -9.21 8.69 16.78
CA LEU A 130 -9.07 10.06 16.32
C LEU A 130 -9.16 10.15 14.80
N PHE A 131 -10.24 9.65 14.21
CA PHE A 131 -10.40 9.44 12.77
C PHE A 131 -10.26 10.72 11.94
N SER A 132 -10.85 11.82 12.40
CA SER A 132 -10.74 13.11 11.71
C SER A 132 -9.30 13.65 11.70
N LYS A 133 -8.59 13.48 12.82
CA LYS A 133 -7.17 13.87 12.92
C LYS A 133 -6.29 13.01 12.02
N HIS A 134 -6.52 11.70 11.98
CA HIS A 134 -5.85 10.78 11.06
C HIS A 134 -6.00 11.24 9.61
N SER A 135 -7.24 11.47 9.14
CA SER A 135 -7.50 11.86 7.74
C SER A 135 -6.89 13.21 7.38
N LYS A 136 -6.99 14.20 8.28
CA LYS A 136 -6.36 15.51 8.08
C LYS A 136 -4.83 15.39 7.93
N ILE A 137 -4.19 14.69 8.84
CA ILE A 137 -2.74 14.48 8.84
C ILE A 137 -2.31 13.72 7.59
N TYR A 138 -3.04 12.68 7.21
CA TYR A 138 -2.76 11.91 6.01
C TYR A 138 -2.82 12.77 4.74
N ILE A 139 -3.85 13.60 4.58
CA ILE A 139 -3.97 14.52 3.44
C ILE A 139 -2.87 15.60 3.46
N ILE A 140 -2.61 16.22 4.63
CA ILE A 140 -1.55 17.22 4.76
C ILE A 140 -0.19 16.62 4.39
N GLN A 141 0.12 15.41 4.85
CA GLN A 141 1.36 14.73 4.49
C GLN A 141 1.46 14.48 2.98
N LYS A 142 0.34 14.09 2.30
CA LYS A 142 0.35 13.89 0.85
C LYS A 142 0.57 15.21 0.08
N LEU A 143 -0.02 16.30 0.55
CA LEU A 143 0.21 17.63 -0.04
C LEU A 143 1.67 18.10 0.17
N LEU A 144 2.21 17.92 1.38
CA LEU A 144 3.61 18.22 1.67
C LEU A 144 4.56 17.36 0.85
N PHE A 145 4.25 16.08 0.70
CA PHE A 145 5.02 15.17 -0.15
C PHE A 145 5.12 15.71 -1.58
N VAL A 146 4.00 16.06 -2.20
CA VAL A 146 3.99 16.63 -3.56
C VAL A 146 4.77 17.95 -3.60
N ALA A 147 4.49 18.88 -2.69
CA ALA A 147 5.10 20.20 -2.69
C ALA A 147 6.62 20.13 -2.47
N LEU A 148 7.08 19.37 -1.48
CA LEU A 148 8.51 19.25 -1.16
C LEU A 148 9.25 18.45 -2.23
N SER A 149 8.67 17.36 -2.75
CA SER A 149 9.31 16.58 -3.81
C SER A 149 9.48 17.41 -5.08
N LEU A 150 8.51 18.23 -5.47
CA LEU A 150 8.67 19.14 -6.62
C LEU A 150 9.67 20.25 -6.32
N LEU A 151 9.61 20.86 -5.15
CA LEU A 151 10.56 21.92 -4.76
C LEU A 151 12.00 21.40 -4.87
N PHE A 152 12.28 20.25 -4.27
CA PHE A 152 13.62 19.68 -4.29
C PHE A 152 14.00 19.11 -5.65
N TYR A 153 13.06 18.59 -6.43
CA TYR A 153 13.33 18.19 -7.81
C TYR A 153 13.82 19.36 -8.66
N PHE A 154 13.19 20.52 -8.58
CA PHE A 154 13.60 21.70 -9.34
C PHE A 154 14.87 22.37 -8.82
N THR A 155 15.31 22.09 -7.60
CA THR A 155 16.53 22.70 -7.01
C THR A 155 17.76 21.79 -7.11
N ILE A 156 17.61 20.49 -6.87
CA ILE A 156 18.71 19.51 -6.79
C ILE A 156 18.54 18.30 -7.73
N GLY A 157 17.48 18.28 -8.54
CA GLY A 157 17.26 17.21 -9.51
C GLY A 157 16.58 15.97 -8.94
N PHE A 158 16.85 14.82 -9.54
CA PHE A 158 16.18 13.54 -9.26
C PHE A 158 16.22 13.12 -7.78
N GLU A 159 17.38 13.22 -7.14
CA GLU A 159 17.57 12.88 -5.72
C GLU A 159 16.65 13.70 -4.80
N GLY A 160 16.31 14.91 -5.21
CA GLY A 160 15.40 15.81 -4.49
C GLY A 160 14.00 15.23 -4.29
N ILE A 161 13.53 14.35 -5.17
CA ILE A 161 12.22 13.73 -5.04
C ILE A 161 12.15 12.90 -3.75
N LEU A 162 13.15 12.05 -3.51
CA LEU A 162 13.21 11.18 -2.34
C LEU A 162 13.44 11.99 -1.05
N ILE A 163 14.30 13.02 -1.10
CA ILE A 163 14.53 13.94 0.03
C ILE A 163 13.23 14.67 0.40
N GLY A 164 12.52 15.24 -0.58
CA GLY A 164 11.24 15.90 -0.36
C GLY A 164 10.19 14.96 0.23
N PHE A 165 10.12 13.73 -0.27
CA PHE A 165 9.24 12.71 0.28
C PHE A 165 9.62 12.37 1.72
N ALA A 166 10.90 12.14 2.01
CA ALA A 166 11.38 11.86 3.36
C ALA A 166 11.00 12.98 4.32
N LEU A 167 11.30 14.24 3.98
CA LEU A 167 11.01 15.40 4.82
C LEU A 167 9.51 15.55 5.09
N SER A 168 8.64 15.24 4.13
CA SER A 168 7.19 15.26 4.33
C SER A 168 6.73 14.29 5.43
N ASN A 169 7.48 13.22 5.67
CA ASN A 169 7.18 12.22 6.71
C ASN A 169 7.68 12.66 8.10
N PHE A 170 8.60 13.63 8.19
CA PHE A 170 9.15 14.09 9.48
C PHE A 170 8.31 15.16 10.18
N VAL A 171 7.26 15.69 9.56
CA VAL A 171 6.41 16.74 10.14
C VAL A 171 5.85 16.36 11.52
N PHE A 172 5.74 15.07 11.82
CA PHE A 172 5.15 14.55 13.05
C PHE A 172 6.17 14.13 14.11
N VAL A 173 7.46 14.35 13.88
CA VAL A 173 8.55 13.98 14.80
C VAL A 173 8.36 14.58 16.19
N LYS A 174 7.85 15.82 16.30
CA LYS A 174 7.55 16.47 17.58
C LYS A 174 6.62 15.65 18.46
N HIS A 175 5.62 14.99 17.87
CA HIS A 175 4.68 14.13 18.60
C HIS A 175 5.40 12.92 19.21
N VAL A 176 6.23 12.26 18.43
CA VAL A 176 7.01 11.08 18.85
C VAL A 176 8.00 11.42 19.95
N ILE A 177 8.74 12.53 19.79
CA ILE A 177 9.67 13.01 20.84
C ILE A 177 8.90 13.26 22.16
N ASN A 178 7.72 13.86 22.08
CA ASN A 178 6.91 14.12 23.28
C ASN A 178 6.46 12.82 23.97
N ILE A 179 6.11 11.78 23.22
CA ILE A 179 5.75 10.46 23.79
C ILE A 179 6.97 9.84 24.47
N LEU A 180 8.11 9.77 23.77
CA LEU A 180 9.35 9.18 24.30
C LEU A 180 9.86 9.89 25.55
N ARG A 181 9.61 11.21 25.70
CA ARG A 181 9.97 11.97 26.91
C ARG A 181 9.01 11.77 28.08
N LYS A 182 7.73 11.52 27.82
CA LYS A 182 6.68 11.48 28.85
C LYS A 182 6.37 10.07 29.35
N GLU A 183 6.54 9.08 28.49
CA GLU A 183 6.16 7.70 28.81
C GLU A 183 7.38 6.84 29.09
N LYS A 184 7.28 5.97 30.11
CA LYS A 184 8.31 4.99 30.43
C LYS A 184 8.32 3.86 29.43
N LEU A 185 9.50 3.41 29.02
CA LEU A 185 9.69 2.25 28.15
C LEU A 185 9.38 0.97 28.93
N ASN A 186 8.24 0.34 28.66
CA ASN A 186 7.84 -0.91 29.28
C ASN A 186 7.96 -2.07 28.27
N PHE A 187 9.12 -2.74 28.26
CA PHE A 187 9.38 -3.88 27.36
C PHE A 187 8.64 -5.16 27.76
N ASN A 188 8.12 -5.27 28.99
CA ASN A 188 7.40 -6.46 29.44
C ASN A 188 6.16 -6.75 28.60
N ILE A 189 5.48 -5.70 28.11
CA ILE A 189 4.32 -5.85 27.22
C ILE A 189 4.71 -6.56 25.90
N ILE A 190 5.90 -6.29 25.38
CA ILE A 190 6.40 -6.94 24.15
C ILE A 190 6.65 -8.41 24.39
N THR A 191 7.30 -8.76 25.51
CA THR A 191 7.60 -10.16 25.86
C THR A 191 6.34 -10.98 26.13
N GLU A 192 5.36 -10.42 26.82
CA GLU A 192 4.07 -11.06 27.07
C GLU A 192 3.27 -11.31 25.80
N LYS A 193 3.34 -10.41 24.82
CA LYS A 193 2.55 -10.46 23.58
C LYS A 193 3.35 -10.89 22.34
N LYS A 194 4.59 -11.36 22.53
CA LYS A 194 5.52 -11.71 21.44
C LYS A 194 4.93 -12.57 20.32
N LYS A 195 4.10 -13.56 20.65
CA LYS A 195 3.47 -14.47 19.66
C LYS A 195 2.53 -13.71 18.70
N ILE A 196 1.71 -12.80 19.25
CA ILE A 196 0.76 -12.01 18.46
C ILE A 196 1.52 -10.95 17.64
N ILE A 197 2.50 -10.29 18.26
CA ILE A 197 3.35 -9.29 17.58
C ILE A 197 4.08 -9.93 16.41
N PHE A 198 4.68 -11.11 16.60
CA PHE A 198 5.38 -11.82 15.53
C PHE A 198 4.45 -12.29 14.43
N SER A 199 3.26 -12.80 14.76
CA SER A 199 2.24 -13.18 13.75
C SER A 199 1.79 -11.98 12.91
N ASN A 200 1.55 -10.84 13.53
CA ASN A 200 1.20 -9.59 12.85
C ASN A 200 2.35 -9.08 11.97
N TYR A 201 3.58 -9.16 12.48
CA TYR A 201 4.78 -8.81 11.73
C TYR A 201 4.92 -9.64 10.46
N LEU A 202 4.85 -10.96 10.59
CA LEU A 202 4.96 -11.86 9.44
C LEU A 202 3.84 -11.61 8.41
N SER A 203 2.61 -11.44 8.86
CA SER A 203 1.47 -11.14 7.99
C SER A 203 1.66 -9.81 7.23
N ASN A 204 2.19 -8.79 7.90
CA ASN A 204 2.44 -7.49 7.28
C ASN A 204 3.62 -7.56 6.29
N LEU A 205 4.69 -8.28 6.65
CA LEU A 205 5.84 -8.49 5.79
C LEU A 205 5.44 -9.22 4.50
N VAL A 206 4.70 -10.34 4.61
CA VAL A 206 4.20 -11.08 3.45
C VAL A 206 3.30 -10.19 2.56
N SER A 207 2.43 -9.40 3.17
CA SER A 207 1.52 -8.50 2.45
C SER A 207 2.28 -7.42 1.67
N THR A 208 3.32 -6.85 2.28
CA THR A 208 4.16 -5.81 1.66
C THR A 208 5.06 -6.40 0.58
N THR A 209 5.69 -7.55 0.84
CA THR A 209 6.48 -8.28 -0.17
C THR A 209 5.64 -8.57 -1.41
N ARG A 210 4.39 -9.02 -1.23
CA ARG A 210 3.46 -9.26 -2.35
C ARG A 210 3.22 -8.00 -3.20
N ASN A 211 3.26 -6.82 -2.61
CA ASN A 211 3.01 -5.56 -3.33
C ASN A 211 4.24 -4.99 -4.04
N HIS A 212 5.44 -5.51 -3.79
CA HIS A 212 6.70 -4.94 -4.28
C HIS A 212 7.67 -5.97 -4.87
N ILE A 213 7.36 -7.27 -4.80
CA ILE A 213 8.28 -8.31 -5.26
C ILE A 213 8.49 -8.29 -6.78
N ASP A 214 7.45 -7.95 -7.51
CA ASP A 214 7.47 -7.78 -8.96
C ASP A 214 8.40 -6.62 -9.36
N GLU A 215 8.29 -5.47 -8.72
CA GLU A 215 9.15 -4.30 -8.95
C GLU A 215 10.63 -4.64 -8.65
N LEU A 216 10.88 -5.34 -7.54
CA LEU A 216 12.26 -5.73 -7.17
C LEU A 216 12.89 -6.75 -8.11
N LEU A 217 12.11 -7.68 -8.65
CA LEU A 217 12.62 -8.67 -9.59
C LEU A 217 12.79 -8.11 -11.01
N THR A 218 12.01 -7.09 -11.36
CA THR A 218 12.06 -6.51 -12.71
C THR A 218 13.42 -5.89 -13.02
N VAL A 219 14.01 -5.15 -12.08
CA VAL A 219 15.27 -4.44 -12.36
C VAL A 219 16.43 -5.37 -12.69
N PRO A 220 16.77 -6.40 -11.87
CA PRO A 220 17.89 -7.29 -12.19
C PRO A 220 17.64 -8.19 -13.39
N LEU A 221 16.39 -8.41 -13.80
CA LEU A 221 16.06 -9.29 -14.91
C LEU A 221 15.85 -8.53 -16.23
N PHE A 222 15.21 -7.37 -16.20
CA PHE A 222 14.77 -6.65 -17.40
C PHE A 222 15.23 -5.19 -17.48
N GLY A 223 15.77 -4.65 -16.38
CA GLY A 223 16.28 -3.28 -16.31
C GLY A 223 15.26 -2.23 -15.87
N LEU A 224 15.77 -1.00 -15.73
CA LEU A 224 15.02 0.14 -15.18
C LEU A 224 13.96 0.66 -16.15
N SER A 225 14.21 0.65 -17.44
CA SER A 225 13.26 1.18 -18.45
C SER A 225 11.95 0.39 -18.43
N LEU A 226 12.03 -0.95 -18.46
CA LEU A 226 10.82 -1.78 -18.37
C LEU A 226 10.10 -1.58 -17.04
N LEU A 227 10.83 -1.46 -15.91
CA LEU A 227 10.22 -1.16 -14.64
C LEU A 227 9.48 0.17 -14.66
N GLY A 228 10.02 1.22 -15.29
CA GLY A 228 9.37 2.51 -15.43
C GLY A 228 8.04 2.42 -16.19
N ASN A 229 8.04 1.72 -17.30
CA ASN A 229 6.82 1.44 -18.08
C ASN A 229 5.79 0.64 -17.28
N TYR A 230 6.24 -0.41 -16.61
CA TYR A 230 5.40 -1.26 -15.75
C TYR A 230 4.82 -0.48 -14.56
N PHE A 231 5.64 0.34 -13.88
CA PHE A 231 5.20 1.14 -12.74
C PHE A 231 4.15 2.17 -13.14
N LEU A 232 4.31 2.84 -14.31
CA LEU A 232 3.28 3.73 -14.83
C LEU A 232 1.97 2.99 -15.05
N ALA A 233 2.01 1.81 -15.66
CA ALA A 233 0.82 1.00 -15.86
C ALA A 233 0.16 0.64 -14.51
N LEU A 234 0.96 0.26 -13.50
CA LEU A 234 0.43 -0.02 -12.15
C LEU A 234 -0.22 1.22 -11.50
N GLN A 235 0.33 2.44 -11.69
CA GLN A 235 -0.28 3.67 -11.17
C GLN A 235 -1.65 3.95 -11.82
N LEU A 236 -1.78 3.70 -13.13
CA LEU A 236 -3.05 3.84 -13.83
C LEU A 236 -4.08 2.80 -13.36
N VAL A 237 -3.66 1.55 -13.21
CA VAL A 237 -4.52 0.47 -12.68
C VAL A 237 -4.90 0.72 -11.21
N ALA A 238 -4.02 1.37 -10.42
CA ALA A 238 -4.32 1.72 -9.03
C ALA A 238 -5.54 2.66 -8.90
N LEU A 239 -5.79 3.52 -9.90
CA LEU A 239 -7.00 4.35 -9.95
C LEU A 239 -8.27 3.50 -10.05
N MET A 240 -8.22 2.34 -10.72
CA MET A 240 -9.35 1.43 -10.83
C MET A 240 -9.70 0.75 -9.49
N TYR A 241 -8.76 0.70 -8.54
CA TYR A 241 -8.98 0.11 -7.21
C TYR A 241 -9.67 1.07 -6.23
N ILE A 242 -9.81 2.35 -6.56
CA ILE A 242 -10.40 3.37 -5.67
C ILE A 242 -11.80 2.94 -5.24
N LEU A 243 -12.67 2.59 -6.17
CA LEU A 243 -14.04 2.19 -5.86
C LEU A 243 -14.11 0.92 -4.99
N PRO A 244 -13.48 -0.22 -5.34
CA PRO A 244 -13.43 -1.39 -4.47
C PRO A 244 -12.86 -1.10 -3.08
N SER A 245 -11.84 -0.25 -2.97
CA SER A 245 -11.22 0.10 -1.69
C SER A 245 -12.12 0.93 -0.77
N LEU A 246 -13.02 1.71 -1.33
CA LEU A 246 -14.08 2.41 -0.58
C LEU A 246 -15.15 1.44 -0.09
N VAL A 247 -15.61 0.57 -1.00
CA VAL A 247 -16.71 -0.35 -0.71
C VAL A 247 -16.31 -1.37 0.34
N VAL A 248 -15.03 -1.83 0.38
CA VAL A 248 -14.57 -2.79 1.40
C VAL A 248 -14.73 -2.26 2.83
N LYS A 249 -14.57 -0.96 3.05
CA LYS A 249 -14.74 -0.34 4.38
C LYS A 249 -16.20 -0.36 4.84
N TYR A 250 -17.10 -0.12 3.90
CA TYR A 250 -18.54 -0.22 4.14
C TYR A 250 -18.95 -1.67 4.41
N THR A 251 -18.55 -2.60 3.52
CA THR A 251 -18.92 -4.01 3.64
C THR A 251 -18.35 -4.64 4.90
N LEU A 252 -17.12 -4.29 5.29
CA LEU A 252 -16.54 -4.77 6.54
C LEU A 252 -17.38 -4.36 7.77
N SER A 253 -17.85 -3.10 7.80
CA SER A 253 -18.71 -2.61 8.91
C SER A 253 -20.05 -3.34 8.97
N GLU A 254 -20.67 -3.58 7.83
CA GLU A 254 -21.98 -4.25 7.77
C GLU A 254 -21.85 -5.77 7.99
N ASP A 255 -20.85 -6.42 7.39
CA ASP A 255 -20.56 -7.85 7.64
C ASP A 255 -20.29 -8.13 9.11
N SER A 256 -19.57 -7.22 9.81
CA SER A 256 -19.28 -7.35 11.25
C SER A 256 -20.53 -7.21 12.12
N ARG A 257 -21.60 -6.58 11.61
CA ARG A 257 -22.92 -6.50 12.26
C ARG A 257 -23.84 -7.67 11.93
N GLY A 258 -23.39 -8.59 11.07
CA GLY A 258 -24.20 -9.71 10.59
C GLY A 258 -25.13 -9.37 9.41
N ASN A 259 -25.03 -8.16 8.84
CA ASN A 259 -25.83 -7.75 7.70
C ASN A 259 -25.26 -8.34 6.41
N SER A 260 -26.13 -8.80 5.50
CA SER A 260 -25.67 -9.33 4.21
C SER A 260 -25.30 -8.21 3.25
N THR A 261 -24.03 -8.19 2.81
CA THR A 261 -23.52 -7.23 1.81
C THR A 261 -23.31 -7.86 0.43
N ARG A 262 -23.84 -9.07 0.19
CA ARG A 262 -23.60 -9.86 -1.05
C ARG A 262 -23.95 -9.08 -2.34
N LYS A 263 -25.06 -8.33 -2.35
CA LYS A 263 -25.46 -7.52 -3.51
C LYS A 263 -24.45 -6.41 -3.80
N VAL A 264 -24.01 -5.69 -2.76
CA VAL A 264 -23.02 -4.61 -2.88
C VAL A 264 -21.69 -5.17 -3.39
N LYS A 265 -21.23 -6.29 -2.86
CA LYS A 265 -20.01 -6.99 -3.31
C LYS A 265 -20.12 -7.39 -4.78
N GLY A 266 -21.27 -7.97 -5.20
CA GLY A 266 -21.50 -8.34 -6.60
C GLY A 266 -21.47 -7.15 -7.55
N ILE A 267 -22.13 -6.04 -7.18
CA ILE A 267 -22.11 -4.80 -7.98
C ILE A 267 -20.70 -4.24 -8.08
N THR A 268 -19.91 -4.27 -6.99
CA THR A 268 -18.52 -3.79 -6.99
C THR A 268 -17.64 -4.62 -7.93
N VAL A 269 -17.77 -5.94 -7.93
CA VAL A 269 -17.04 -6.80 -8.86
C VAL A 269 -17.48 -6.53 -10.30
N LEU A 270 -18.77 -6.41 -10.56
CA LEU A 270 -19.28 -6.08 -11.89
C LEU A 270 -18.79 -4.72 -12.40
N SER A 271 -18.81 -3.70 -11.54
CA SER A 271 -18.24 -2.39 -11.90
C SER A 271 -16.74 -2.46 -12.19
N SER A 272 -16.00 -3.31 -11.47
CA SER A 272 -14.57 -3.53 -11.73
C SER A 272 -14.32 -4.21 -13.08
N ILE A 273 -15.21 -5.09 -13.53
CA ILE A 273 -15.14 -5.67 -14.88
C ILE A 273 -15.32 -4.57 -15.93
N ILE A 274 -16.34 -3.73 -15.79
CA ILE A 274 -16.61 -2.63 -16.73
C ILE A 274 -15.41 -1.68 -16.79
N VAL A 275 -14.89 -1.26 -15.63
CA VAL A 275 -13.74 -0.36 -15.57
C VAL A 275 -12.48 -1.01 -16.15
N SER A 276 -12.24 -2.31 -15.91
CA SER A 276 -11.11 -3.05 -16.50
C SER A 276 -11.19 -3.08 -18.02
N VAL A 277 -12.34 -3.44 -18.58
CA VAL A 277 -12.53 -3.51 -20.03
C VAL A 277 -12.40 -2.12 -20.65
N SER A 278 -13.06 -1.12 -20.06
CA SER A 278 -12.94 0.27 -20.55
C SER A 278 -11.50 0.77 -20.49
N GLY A 279 -10.78 0.50 -19.39
CA GLY A 279 -9.38 0.88 -19.26
C GLY A 279 -8.48 0.17 -20.27
N ALA A 280 -8.68 -1.12 -20.49
CA ALA A 280 -7.90 -1.90 -21.45
C ALA A 280 -8.08 -1.42 -22.90
N LEU A 281 -9.24 -0.84 -23.24
CA LEU A 281 -9.53 -0.30 -24.56
C LEU A 281 -9.09 1.16 -24.73
N VAL A 282 -9.31 1.98 -23.69
CA VAL A 282 -9.14 3.45 -23.81
C VAL A 282 -7.71 3.90 -23.46
N LEU A 283 -7.08 3.30 -22.45
CA LEU A 283 -5.76 3.76 -22.01
C LEU A 283 -4.66 3.59 -23.06
N PRO A 284 -4.59 2.50 -23.85
CA PRO A 284 -3.58 2.37 -24.90
C PRO A 284 -3.62 3.49 -25.94
N GLU A 285 -4.83 4.01 -26.26
CA GLU A 285 -5.02 5.11 -27.20
C GLU A 285 -4.61 6.47 -26.60
N LEU A 286 -4.84 6.66 -25.30
CA LEU A 286 -4.52 7.92 -24.63
C LEU A 286 -3.05 8.06 -24.24
N LEU A 287 -2.38 6.97 -23.89
CA LEU A 287 -0.99 6.99 -23.40
C LEU A 287 -0.02 7.64 -24.37
N PRO A 288 0.02 7.33 -25.68
CA PRO A 288 0.94 7.96 -26.61
C PRO A 288 0.77 9.47 -26.74
N ILE A 289 -0.47 9.97 -26.51
CA ILE A 289 -0.80 11.40 -26.59
C ILE A 289 -0.23 12.15 -25.39
N PHE A 290 -0.40 11.62 -24.16
CA PHE A 290 -0.02 12.30 -22.92
C PHE A 290 1.40 11.94 -22.44
N LEU A 291 1.85 10.72 -22.70
CA LEU A 291 3.13 10.18 -22.21
C LEU A 291 3.88 9.43 -23.33
N PRO A 292 4.32 10.12 -24.40
CA PRO A 292 4.91 9.50 -25.60
C PRO A 292 6.20 8.74 -25.33
N LYS A 293 6.90 9.01 -24.23
CA LYS A 293 8.12 8.29 -23.82
C LYS A 293 7.86 6.86 -23.30
N PHE A 294 6.62 6.53 -22.94
CA PHE A 294 6.25 5.27 -22.30
C PHE A 294 5.61 4.29 -23.29
N THR A 295 6.33 3.97 -24.35
CA THR A 295 5.82 3.14 -25.46
C THR A 295 5.47 1.71 -25.05
N GLU A 296 6.29 1.09 -24.20
CA GLU A 296 6.06 -0.28 -23.70
C GLU A 296 4.85 -0.36 -22.76
N THR A 297 4.52 0.74 -22.08
CA THR A 297 3.32 0.80 -21.24
C THR A 297 2.06 0.51 -22.05
N VAL A 298 2.01 0.90 -23.33
CA VAL A 298 0.87 0.64 -24.24
C VAL A 298 0.61 -0.86 -24.39
N LEU A 299 1.67 -1.68 -24.37
CA LEU A 299 1.57 -3.13 -24.46
C LEU A 299 1.21 -3.79 -23.12
N LEU A 300 1.65 -3.21 -22.00
CA LEU A 300 1.46 -3.75 -20.67
C LEU A 300 0.06 -3.44 -20.10
N ILE A 301 -0.46 -2.22 -20.37
CA ILE A 301 -1.67 -1.71 -19.71
C ILE A 301 -2.94 -2.49 -20.02
N PRO A 302 -3.19 -2.98 -21.25
CA PRO A 302 -4.38 -3.78 -21.53
C PRO A 302 -4.47 -5.03 -20.66
N ILE A 303 -3.33 -5.68 -20.44
CA ILE A 303 -3.23 -6.89 -19.61
C ILE A 303 -3.42 -6.55 -18.14
N LEU A 304 -2.70 -5.53 -17.65
CA LEU A 304 -2.72 -5.13 -16.24
C LEU A 304 -4.09 -4.61 -15.79
N CYS A 305 -4.87 -3.99 -16.67
CA CYS A 305 -6.23 -3.57 -16.36
C CYS A 305 -7.09 -4.74 -15.83
N PHE A 306 -6.90 -5.95 -16.35
CA PHE A 306 -7.63 -7.12 -15.88
C PHE A 306 -7.27 -7.54 -14.45
N ALA A 307 -6.17 -7.08 -13.88
CA ALA A 307 -5.85 -7.30 -12.48
C ALA A 307 -6.85 -6.63 -11.52
N ALA A 308 -7.61 -5.62 -11.98
CA ALA A 308 -8.62 -4.96 -11.16
C ALA A 308 -9.76 -5.91 -10.76
N ILE A 309 -10.07 -6.90 -11.58
CA ILE A 309 -11.13 -7.87 -11.31
C ILE A 309 -10.77 -8.78 -10.11
N PRO A 310 -9.68 -9.57 -10.14
CA PRO A 310 -9.31 -10.42 -9.02
C PRO A 310 -8.96 -9.59 -7.77
N ARG A 311 -8.44 -8.37 -7.93
CA ARG A 311 -8.20 -7.48 -6.80
C ARG A 311 -9.50 -7.06 -6.11
N ALA A 312 -10.54 -6.70 -6.87
CA ALA A 312 -11.86 -6.39 -6.32
C ALA A 312 -12.47 -7.59 -5.60
N ILE A 313 -12.39 -8.79 -6.18
CA ILE A 313 -12.85 -10.04 -5.55
C ILE A 313 -12.12 -10.25 -4.21
N THR A 314 -10.78 -10.15 -4.21
CA THR A 314 -9.97 -10.29 -3.00
C THR A 314 -10.38 -9.30 -1.91
N LEU A 315 -10.57 -8.02 -2.24
CA LEU A 315 -11.00 -6.99 -1.28
C LEU A 315 -12.39 -7.30 -0.70
N MET A 316 -13.34 -7.72 -1.54
CA MET A 316 -14.70 -8.06 -1.07
C MET A 316 -14.71 -9.32 -0.18
N LEU A 317 -13.85 -10.29 -0.46
CA LEU A 317 -13.70 -11.48 0.39
C LEU A 317 -12.99 -11.15 1.70
N MET A 318 -11.97 -10.28 1.67
CA MET A 318 -11.27 -9.84 2.88
C MET A 318 -12.24 -9.26 3.92
N SER A 319 -13.27 -8.49 3.51
CA SER A 319 -14.27 -7.98 4.44
C SER A 319 -14.97 -9.10 5.20
N SER A 320 -15.33 -10.19 4.50
CA SER A 320 -15.99 -11.35 5.11
C SER A 320 -15.06 -12.13 6.06
N PHE A 321 -13.78 -12.33 5.64
CA PHE A 321 -12.80 -13.03 6.47
C PHE A 321 -12.48 -12.25 7.75
N LEU A 322 -12.33 -10.93 7.65
CA LEU A 322 -12.07 -10.05 8.79
C LEU A 322 -13.27 -10.00 9.73
N ALA A 323 -14.49 -9.85 9.20
CA ALA A 323 -15.72 -9.81 10.00
C ALA A 323 -15.96 -11.10 10.80
N LYS A 324 -15.52 -12.25 10.27
CA LYS A 324 -15.68 -13.58 10.92
C LYS A 324 -14.40 -14.05 11.64
N GLU A 325 -13.43 -13.17 11.87
CA GLU A 325 -12.17 -13.44 12.58
C GLU A 325 -11.33 -14.58 11.95
N LYS A 326 -11.48 -14.82 10.64
CA LYS A 326 -10.74 -15.87 9.90
C LYS A 326 -9.58 -15.30 9.09
N ASN A 327 -8.85 -14.34 9.64
CA ASN A 327 -7.82 -13.53 8.98
C ASN A 327 -6.64 -14.35 8.46
N PHE A 328 -6.38 -15.54 9.02
CA PHE A 328 -5.23 -16.42 8.69
C PHE A 328 -5.16 -16.77 7.20
N HIS A 329 -6.30 -16.82 6.50
CA HIS A 329 -6.31 -17.14 5.07
C HIS A 329 -5.79 -16.03 4.16
N ILE A 330 -5.80 -14.78 4.62
CA ILE A 330 -5.37 -13.63 3.82
C ILE A 330 -3.86 -13.70 3.51
N PRO A 331 -2.96 -13.88 4.50
CA PRO A 331 -1.53 -14.08 4.23
C PRO A 331 -1.23 -15.30 3.34
N ILE A 332 -1.98 -16.38 3.48
CA ILE A 332 -1.80 -17.55 2.60
C ILE A 332 -2.11 -17.18 1.15
N GLY A 333 -3.19 -16.46 0.90
CA GLY A 333 -3.50 -15.94 -0.44
C GLY A 333 -2.38 -15.07 -1.00
N HIS A 334 -1.74 -14.24 -0.17
CA HIS A 334 -0.58 -13.43 -0.58
C HIS A 334 0.64 -14.29 -0.91
N VAL A 335 0.94 -15.33 -0.12
CA VAL A 335 2.04 -16.28 -0.43
C VAL A 335 1.81 -16.98 -1.77
N ILE A 336 0.59 -17.45 -2.04
CA ILE A 336 0.23 -18.03 -3.33
C ILE A 336 0.46 -17.03 -4.47
N SER A 337 0.01 -15.78 -4.27
CA SER A 337 0.22 -14.70 -5.25
C SER A 337 1.71 -14.48 -5.53
N ILE A 338 2.54 -14.39 -4.49
CA ILE A 338 4.00 -14.23 -4.62
C ILE A 338 4.60 -15.40 -5.41
N GLY A 339 4.26 -16.63 -5.04
CA GLY A 339 4.78 -17.82 -5.73
C GLY A 339 4.47 -17.81 -7.23
N ILE A 340 3.22 -17.51 -7.61
CA ILE A 340 2.81 -17.44 -9.02
C ILE A 340 3.52 -16.26 -9.73
N MET A 341 3.61 -15.10 -9.10
CA MET A 341 4.29 -13.93 -9.68
C MET A 341 5.77 -14.20 -9.92
N VAL A 342 6.48 -14.68 -8.92
CA VAL A 342 7.92 -14.98 -9.01
C VAL A 342 8.20 -16.01 -10.09
N THR A 343 7.48 -17.14 -10.09
CA THR A 343 7.66 -18.19 -11.11
C THR A 343 7.33 -17.66 -12.51
N GLY A 344 6.24 -16.90 -12.66
CA GLY A 344 5.86 -16.31 -13.93
C GLY A 344 6.89 -15.30 -14.46
N ILE A 345 7.44 -14.44 -13.60
CA ILE A 345 8.48 -13.47 -13.97
C ILE A 345 9.77 -14.20 -14.42
N LEU A 346 10.20 -15.25 -13.68
CA LEU A 346 11.39 -16.02 -14.04
C LEU A 346 11.22 -16.77 -15.37
N ILE A 347 10.05 -17.37 -15.62
CA ILE A 347 9.74 -18.01 -16.90
C ILE A 347 9.76 -16.96 -18.03
N SER A 348 9.16 -15.79 -17.79
CA SER A 348 9.13 -14.69 -18.77
C SER A 348 10.54 -14.22 -19.13
N PHE A 349 11.42 -14.13 -18.15
CA PHE A 349 12.83 -13.80 -18.37
C PHE A 349 13.54 -14.84 -19.22
N GLN A 350 13.38 -16.15 -18.92
CA GLN A 350 13.99 -17.23 -19.70
C GLN A 350 13.51 -17.27 -21.16
N LEU A 351 12.26 -16.85 -21.40
CA LEU A 351 11.67 -16.79 -22.74
C LEU A 351 11.94 -15.46 -23.45
N SER A 352 12.70 -14.53 -22.85
CA SER A 352 12.91 -13.16 -23.35
C SER A 352 11.60 -12.43 -23.67
N TYR A 353 10.58 -12.66 -22.85
CA TYR A 353 9.22 -12.15 -23.05
C TYR A 353 8.85 -11.10 -21.99
N GLU A 354 9.19 -9.84 -22.24
CA GLU A 354 9.03 -8.72 -21.29
C GLU A 354 7.57 -8.49 -20.87
N ILE A 355 6.62 -8.67 -21.79
CA ILE A 355 5.18 -8.53 -21.50
C ILE A 355 4.70 -9.58 -20.49
N GLY A 356 5.42 -10.67 -20.32
CA GLY A 356 5.14 -11.73 -19.37
C GLY A 356 5.08 -11.26 -17.91
N ILE A 357 5.72 -10.14 -17.57
CA ILE A 357 5.60 -9.48 -16.26
C ILE A 357 4.14 -9.11 -15.96
N ALA A 358 3.43 -8.52 -16.94
CA ALA A 358 2.02 -8.15 -16.78
C ALA A 358 1.14 -9.38 -16.58
N TYR A 359 1.36 -10.44 -17.34
CA TYR A 359 0.65 -11.71 -17.15
C TYR A 359 0.94 -12.32 -15.78
N SER A 360 2.19 -12.30 -15.33
CA SER A 360 2.60 -12.82 -14.02
C SER A 360 1.88 -12.10 -12.88
N PHE A 361 1.74 -10.78 -12.97
CA PHE A 361 0.99 -9.98 -12.00
C PHE A 361 -0.50 -10.34 -11.98
N VAL A 362 -1.14 -10.44 -13.15
CA VAL A 362 -2.58 -10.80 -13.26
C VAL A 362 -2.81 -12.21 -12.75
N LEU A 363 -1.98 -13.17 -13.13
CA LEU A 363 -2.08 -14.57 -12.66
C LEU A 363 -1.86 -14.67 -11.15
N GLY A 364 -0.86 -13.96 -10.61
CA GLY A 364 -0.60 -13.93 -9.16
C GLY A 364 -1.79 -13.35 -8.38
N THR A 365 -2.36 -12.22 -8.83
CA THR A 365 -3.56 -11.66 -8.20
C THR A 365 -4.76 -12.57 -8.31
N SER A 366 -4.93 -13.25 -9.45
CA SER A 366 -6.00 -14.23 -9.70
C SER A 366 -5.85 -15.47 -8.81
N GLY A 367 -4.63 -15.98 -8.62
CA GLY A 367 -4.36 -17.10 -7.71
C GLY A 367 -4.81 -16.82 -6.28
N SER A 368 -4.51 -15.62 -5.76
CA SER A 368 -4.99 -15.20 -4.44
C SER A 368 -6.52 -15.12 -4.39
N ALA A 369 -7.16 -14.53 -5.41
CA ALA A 369 -8.61 -14.41 -5.48
C ALA A 369 -9.31 -15.78 -5.55
N ILE A 370 -8.79 -16.69 -6.36
CA ILE A 370 -9.30 -18.06 -6.49
C ILE A 370 -9.19 -18.81 -5.15
N TYR A 371 -8.01 -18.78 -4.51
CA TYR A 371 -7.82 -19.43 -3.20
C TYR A 371 -8.83 -18.91 -2.17
N LEU A 372 -8.95 -17.60 -2.03
CA LEU A 372 -9.88 -17.00 -1.06
C LEU A 372 -11.34 -17.32 -1.40
N SER A 373 -11.70 -17.38 -2.69
CA SER A 373 -13.05 -17.73 -3.14
C SER A 373 -13.38 -19.19 -2.78
N ILE A 374 -12.46 -20.13 -3.02
CA ILE A 374 -12.63 -21.55 -2.66
C ILE A 374 -12.81 -21.71 -1.15
N VAL A 375 -11.97 -21.05 -0.36
CA VAL A 375 -12.05 -21.10 1.11
C VAL A 375 -13.35 -20.48 1.61
N SER A 376 -13.77 -19.34 1.02
CA SER A 376 -15.02 -18.69 1.37
C SER A 376 -16.23 -19.58 1.09
N TRP A 377 -16.25 -20.23 -0.07
CA TRP A 377 -17.31 -21.16 -0.45
C TRP A 377 -17.38 -22.36 0.48
N ARG A 378 -16.25 -23.04 0.76
CA ARG A 378 -16.19 -24.19 1.66
C ARG A 378 -16.60 -23.86 3.09
N LYS A 379 -16.29 -22.67 3.58
CA LYS A 379 -16.59 -22.21 4.95
C LYS A 379 -17.91 -21.46 5.08
N LYS A 380 -18.69 -21.37 4.00
CA LYS A 380 -19.97 -20.63 3.91
C LYS A 380 -19.83 -19.21 4.49
N LEU A 381 -18.82 -18.47 4.02
CA LEU A 381 -18.49 -17.12 4.47
C LEU A 381 -19.26 -16.06 3.72
#